data_30584141efb12d0c8adaae834f27cf2b
#
_entry.id   30584141efb12d0c8adaae834f27cf2b
#
_cell.length_a   1.000
_cell.length_b   1.000
_cell.length_c   1.000
_cell.angle_alpha   90.00
_cell.angle_beta   90.00
_cell.angle_gamma   90.00
#
_symmetry.space_group_name_H-M   'P 1'
#
loop_
_entity.id
_entity.type
_entity.pdbx_description
1 polymer ?
#
loop_
_entity_poly.entity_id
_entity_poly.type
_entity_poly.pdbx_seq_one_letter_code
_entity_poly.pdbx_strand_id
1 'polypeptide(L)'
;RTILQCSVPEAVLTTYDKTLVPEEPVLREILDWADAIVIGPGLGKEKTSAQILNFVLEYGTSHENKAFLFDADALNLVAEQKNTGVQGADRWKNFKNTAVITPHLGEMSRLTGKTVGEIQKNLLQTAADFADENQVICVLKDEHTVTALPDHKRYLNLSGNPGMATAGSGDVLSGLIGALMAQKLTSYQAAPLGVYLHGLAGDIMVQTTGLQGLTASDLITGIKKVLNIYTQQ
;
A
#
# COMPACT_ATOMS: atom_id res chain seq x y z
N ARG A 1 22.36 0.66 1.35
CA ARG A 1 22.36 2.08 1.74
C ARG A 1 22.86 2.97 0.60
N THR A 2 24.09 2.80 0.12
CA THR A 2 24.72 3.67 -0.91
C THR A 2 23.89 3.77 -2.17
N ILE A 3 23.35 2.66 -2.70
CA ILE A 3 22.52 2.66 -3.93
C ILE A 3 21.27 3.53 -3.75
N LEU A 4 20.55 3.40 -2.63
CA LEU A 4 19.37 4.20 -2.35
C LEU A 4 19.72 5.68 -2.20
N GLN A 5 20.80 6.03 -1.49
CA GLN A 5 21.22 7.40 -1.34
C GLN A 5 21.66 8.07 -2.64
N CYS A 6 22.22 7.27 -3.58
CA CYS A 6 22.54 7.80 -4.92
C CYS A 6 21.30 7.99 -5.79
N SER A 7 20.29 7.13 -5.64
CA SER A 7 19.07 7.16 -6.47
C SER A 7 18.03 8.15 -5.94
N VAL A 8 17.96 8.34 -4.62
CA VAL A 8 17.03 9.25 -3.94
C VAL A 8 17.77 9.99 -2.82
N PRO A 9 18.56 11.00 -3.19
CA PRO A 9 19.40 11.72 -2.23
C PRO A 9 18.61 12.47 -1.16
N GLU A 10 17.35 12.80 -1.42
CA GLU A 10 16.44 13.47 -0.49
C GLU A 10 15.93 12.54 0.62
N ALA A 11 16.06 11.20 0.46
CA ALA A 11 15.58 10.26 1.45
C ALA A 11 16.50 10.18 2.67
N VAL A 12 15.94 10.35 3.85
CA VAL A 12 16.61 10.04 5.12
C VAL A 12 16.53 8.54 5.37
N LEU A 13 17.66 7.89 5.61
CA LEU A 13 17.76 6.45 5.75
C LEU A 13 18.19 6.06 7.15
N THR A 14 17.33 5.34 7.85
CA THR A 14 17.68 4.59 9.06
C THR A 14 17.86 3.12 8.70
N THR A 15 18.99 2.53 9.11
CA THR A 15 19.30 1.12 8.80
C THR A 15 19.34 0.30 10.07
N TYR A 16 18.90 -0.94 9.98
CA TYR A 16 18.99 -1.92 11.05
C TYR A 16 19.58 -3.24 10.53
N ASP A 17 20.11 -4.05 11.42
CA ASP A 17 20.57 -5.39 11.10
C ASP A 17 19.35 -6.33 11.00
N LYS A 18 19.23 -7.08 9.90
CA LYS A 18 18.13 -8.04 9.70
C LYS A 18 18.06 -9.14 10.76
N THR A 19 19.14 -9.38 11.47
CA THR A 19 19.22 -10.40 12.55
C THR A 19 18.80 -9.83 13.91
N LEU A 20 18.74 -8.51 14.06
CA LEU A 20 18.42 -7.82 15.30
C LEU A 20 17.18 -6.96 15.10
N VAL A 21 16.16 -7.18 15.93
CA VAL A 21 15.00 -6.26 15.95
C VAL A 21 15.47 -4.90 16.42
N PRO A 22 15.15 -3.80 15.70
CA PRO A 22 15.43 -2.47 16.22
C PRO A 22 14.82 -2.30 17.60
N GLU A 23 15.52 -1.62 18.50
CA GLU A 23 14.99 -1.34 19.83
C GLU A 23 13.68 -0.54 19.74
N GLU A 24 12.75 -0.86 20.61
CA GLU A 24 11.43 -0.21 20.63
C GLU A 24 11.50 1.33 20.66
N PRO A 25 12.36 2.00 21.44
CA PRO A 25 12.47 3.44 21.41
C PRO A 25 12.84 4.01 20.04
N VAL A 26 13.70 3.31 19.28
CA VAL A 26 14.10 3.74 17.91
C VAL A 26 12.93 3.61 16.95
N LEU A 27 12.19 2.50 16.99
CA LEU A 27 11.00 2.33 16.17
C LEU A 27 9.94 3.37 16.50
N ARG A 28 9.73 3.64 17.78
CA ARG A 28 8.76 4.63 18.25
C ARG A 28 9.12 6.04 17.77
N GLU A 29 10.37 6.45 17.90
CA GLU A 29 10.85 7.75 17.43
C GLU A 29 10.58 7.95 15.92
N ILE A 30 10.86 6.93 15.11
CA ILE A 30 10.59 6.96 13.65
C ILE A 30 9.09 7.11 13.38
N LEU A 31 8.24 6.34 14.07
CA LEU A 31 6.80 6.39 13.88
C LEU A 31 6.20 7.70 14.40
N ASP A 32 6.70 8.23 15.52
CA ASP A 32 6.26 9.50 16.08
C ASP A 32 6.58 10.68 15.15
N TRP A 33 7.72 10.62 14.46
CA TRP A 33 8.12 11.63 13.48
C TRP A 33 7.26 11.58 12.20
N ALA A 34 6.85 10.39 11.73
CA ALA A 34 6.14 10.22 10.47
C ALA A 34 4.69 10.69 10.53
N ASP A 35 4.18 11.34 9.49
CA ASP A 35 2.75 11.64 9.31
C ASP A 35 1.98 10.47 8.70
N ALA A 36 2.61 9.71 7.80
CA ALA A 36 2.09 8.52 7.18
C ALA A 36 3.12 7.40 7.19
N ILE A 37 2.69 6.19 7.46
CA ILE A 37 3.51 4.99 7.55
C ILE A 37 3.10 4.03 6.43
N VAL A 38 4.05 3.71 5.55
CA VAL A 38 3.91 2.67 4.53
C VAL A 38 4.81 1.51 4.92
N ILE A 39 4.23 0.32 5.08
CA ILE A 39 4.99 -0.87 5.49
C ILE A 39 4.68 -2.05 4.58
N GLY A 40 5.72 -2.79 4.24
CA GLY A 40 5.61 -4.06 3.49
C GLY A 40 6.48 -4.16 2.26
N PRO A 41 6.57 -3.15 1.36
CA PRO A 41 7.49 -3.22 0.23
C PRO A 41 8.92 -3.50 0.69
N GLY A 42 9.48 -4.63 0.24
CA GLY A 42 10.84 -5.06 0.59
C GLY A 42 11.10 -5.40 2.06
N LEU A 43 10.06 -5.55 2.89
CA LEU A 43 10.19 -5.85 4.32
C LEU A 43 10.82 -7.23 4.57
N GLY A 44 10.53 -8.20 3.71
CA GLY A 44 10.90 -9.60 3.93
C GLY A 44 9.92 -10.31 4.86
N LYS A 45 10.18 -11.60 5.11
CA LYS A 45 9.30 -12.48 5.92
C LYS A 45 10.02 -13.10 7.12
N GLU A 46 11.19 -12.58 7.45
CA GLU A 46 11.97 -13.04 8.58
C GLU A 46 11.26 -12.70 9.91
N LYS A 47 11.69 -13.36 10.98
CA LYS A 47 11.16 -13.13 12.33
C LYS A 47 11.22 -11.64 12.72
N THR A 48 12.31 -10.96 12.36
CA THR A 48 12.51 -9.54 12.60
C THR A 48 11.45 -8.70 11.90
N SER A 49 11.14 -9.02 10.63
CA SER A 49 10.08 -8.35 9.85
C SER A 49 8.72 -8.51 10.50
N ALA A 50 8.40 -9.72 10.98
CA ALA A 50 7.17 -9.99 11.71
C ALA A 50 7.07 -9.19 13.03
N GLN A 51 8.19 -9.02 13.75
CA GLN A 51 8.25 -8.25 14.98
C GLN A 51 8.06 -6.75 14.72
N ILE A 52 8.71 -6.19 13.69
CA ILE A 52 8.51 -4.79 13.27
C ILE A 52 7.05 -4.57 12.87
N LEU A 53 6.48 -5.47 12.05
CA LEU A 53 5.06 -5.37 11.67
C LEU A 53 4.15 -5.39 12.89
N ASN A 54 4.38 -6.29 13.85
CA ASN A 54 3.58 -6.37 15.07
C ASN A 54 3.65 -5.08 15.88
N PHE A 55 4.83 -4.48 15.99
CA PHE A 55 5.01 -3.19 16.65
C PHE A 55 4.20 -2.08 15.96
N VAL A 56 4.25 -1.99 14.62
CA VAL A 56 3.48 -1.01 13.85
C VAL A 56 1.97 -1.24 13.99
N LEU A 57 1.52 -2.49 13.99
CA LEU A 57 0.11 -2.83 14.20
C LEU A 57 -0.38 -2.43 15.60
N GLU A 58 0.43 -2.63 16.63
CA GLU A 58 0.11 -2.20 18.00
C GLU A 58 0.11 -0.67 18.10
N TYR A 59 1.11 -0.02 17.54
CA TYR A 59 1.23 1.44 17.53
C TYR A 59 -0.01 2.11 16.90
N GLY A 60 -0.56 1.57 15.80
CA GLY A 60 -1.75 2.11 15.13
C GLY A 60 -3.02 2.08 15.98
N THR A 61 -3.11 1.23 16.99
CA THR A 61 -4.30 1.16 17.87
C THR A 61 -4.41 2.35 18.85
N SER A 62 -3.34 3.09 19.07
CA SER A 62 -3.27 4.18 20.05
C SER A 62 -2.98 5.56 19.45
N HIS A 63 -2.69 5.66 18.15
CA HIS A 63 -2.26 6.90 17.50
C HIS A 63 -3.22 7.36 16.40
N GLU A 64 -4.20 8.18 16.74
CA GLU A 64 -5.28 8.67 15.85
C GLU A 64 -4.80 9.67 14.78
N ASN A 65 -3.66 10.32 14.97
CA ASN A 65 -3.14 11.32 14.04
C ASN A 65 -2.19 10.75 12.98
N LYS A 66 -2.08 9.42 12.89
CA LYS A 66 -1.19 8.72 11.96
C LYS A 66 -1.98 7.98 10.90
N ALA A 67 -1.51 8.04 9.67
CA ALA A 67 -2.06 7.27 8.57
C ALA A 67 -1.20 6.03 8.29
N PHE A 68 -1.85 4.90 7.95
CA PHE A 68 -1.16 3.63 7.74
C PHE A 68 -1.55 3.01 6.41
N LEU A 69 -0.54 2.49 5.70
CA LEU A 69 -0.72 1.66 4.51
C LEU A 69 0.10 0.38 4.64
N PHE A 70 -0.55 -0.76 4.38
CA PHE A 70 0.05 -2.09 4.38
C PHE A 70 0.02 -2.68 2.98
N ASP A 71 1.17 -3.14 2.48
CA ASP A 71 1.30 -3.74 1.15
C ASP A 71 2.25 -4.95 1.18
N ALA A 72 2.30 -5.71 0.13
CA ALA A 72 3.31 -6.73 -0.14
C ALA A 72 3.58 -7.68 1.06
N ASP A 73 4.82 -7.72 1.57
CA ASP A 73 5.21 -8.64 2.64
C ASP A 73 4.47 -8.40 3.96
N ALA A 74 4.02 -7.19 4.24
CA ALA A 74 3.19 -6.94 5.42
C ALA A 74 1.85 -7.68 5.35
N LEU A 75 1.19 -7.69 4.17
CA LEU A 75 -0.05 -8.43 3.94
C LEU A 75 0.18 -9.95 4.01
N ASN A 76 1.30 -10.43 3.47
CA ASN A 76 1.68 -11.83 3.56
C ASN A 76 1.89 -12.28 5.01
N LEU A 77 2.62 -11.49 5.81
CA LEU A 77 2.86 -11.78 7.22
C LEU A 77 1.56 -11.77 8.05
N VAL A 78 0.63 -10.84 7.77
CA VAL A 78 -0.70 -10.82 8.41
C VAL A 78 -1.48 -12.09 8.07
N ALA A 79 -1.46 -12.52 6.80
CA ALA A 79 -2.15 -13.74 6.37
C ALA A 79 -1.54 -15.00 7.04
N GLU A 80 -0.22 -15.07 7.16
CA GLU A 80 0.49 -16.17 7.85
C GLU A 80 0.13 -16.21 9.35
N GLN A 81 0.10 -15.05 10.03
CA GLN A 81 -0.28 -14.96 11.45
C GLN A 81 -1.73 -15.41 11.69
N LYS A 82 -2.67 -15.08 10.80
CA LYS A 82 -4.05 -15.56 10.88
C LYS A 82 -4.12 -17.09 10.88
N ASN A 83 -3.33 -17.74 10.04
CA ASN A 83 -3.30 -19.20 9.92
C ASN A 83 -2.67 -19.90 11.15
N THR A 84 -1.86 -19.21 11.94
CA THR A 84 -1.23 -19.74 13.16
C THR A 84 -2.01 -19.44 14.44
N GLY A 85 -3.21 -18.85 14.32
CA GLY A 85 -4.04 -18.51 15.48
C GLY A 85 -3.61 -17.24 16.24
N VAL A 86 -2.58 -16.56 15.76
CA VAL A 86 -2.23 -15.21 16.22
C VAL A 86 -3.22 -14.23 15.60
N GLN A 87 -3.70 -13.24 16.37
CA GLN A 87 -4.62 -12.21 15.86
C GLN A 87 -4.04 -11.54 14.60
N GLY A 88 -4.64 -11.83 13.45
CA GLY A 88 -4.20 -11.34 12.15
C GLY A 88 -4.92 -10.05 11.74
N ALA A 89 -5.72 -10.13 10.65
CA ALA A 89 -6.43 -8.97 10.08
C ALA A 89 -7.37 -8.22 11.04
N ASP A 90 -7.90 -8.88 12.07
CA ASP A 90 -8.74 -8.23 13.08
C ASP A 90 -8.05 -7.08 13.82
N ARG A 91 -6.71 -7.01 13.78
CA ARG A 91 -5.95 -5.94 14.44
C ARG A 91 -6.22 -4.57 13.82
N TRP A 92 -6.54 -4.49 12.53
CA TRP A 92 -6.87 -3.22 11.87
C TRP A 92 -8.18 -2.60 12.37
N LYS A 93 -9.15 -3.42 12.82
CA LYS A 93 -10.42 -2.94 13.38
C LYS A 93 -10.23 -2.02 14.58
N ASN A 94 -9.12 -2.17 15.28
CA ASN A 94 -8.81 -1.41 16.49
C ASN A 94 -8.00 -0.13 16.19
N PHE A 95 -7.66 0.13 14.92
CA PHE A 95 -6.92 1.33 14.56
C PHE A 95 -7.76 2.58 14.82
N LYS A 96 -7.10 3.61 15.33
CA LYS A 96 -7.74 4.92 15.55
C LYS A 96 -8.05 5.64 14.26
N ASN A 97 -7.29 5.36 13.21
CA ASN A 97 -7.51 5.89 11.87
C ASN A 97 -7.59 4.72 10.88
N THR A 98 -8.52 4.79 9.93
CA THR A 98 -8.74 3.69 8.99
C THR A 98 -7.50 3.42 8.13
N ALA A 99 -6.95 2.23 8.25
CA ALA A 99 -5.78 1.81 7.48
C ALA A 99 -6.13 1.53 6.02
N VAL A 100 -5.15 1.72 5.14
CA VAL A 100 -5.22 1.33 3.72
C VAL A 100 -4.45 0.03 3.54
N ILE A 101 -5.03 -0.91 2.79
CA ILE A 101 -4.33 -2.10 2.31
C ILE A 101 -4.37 -2.14 0.78
N THR A 102 -3.31 -2.64 0.15
CA THR A 102 -3.18 -2.64 -1.32
C THR A 102 -2.90 -4.03 -1.90
N PRO A 103 -3.72 -5.05 -1.59
CA PRO A 103 -3.46 -6.42 -2.04
C PRO A 103 -3.63 -6.58 -3.56
N HIS A 104 -2.73 -7.35 -4.18
CA HIS A 104 -3.03 -8.00 -5.46
C HIS A 104 -3.83 -9.29 -5.23
N LEU A 105 -4.34 -9.92 -6.29
CA LEU A 105 -5.21 -11.10 -6.17
C LEU A 105 -4.60 -12.25 -5.34
N GLY A 106 -3.28 -12.49 -5.47
CA GLY A 106 -2.58 -13.53 -4.72
C GLY A 106 -2.47 -13.21 -3.22
N GLU A 107 -2.28 -11.96 -2.85
CA GLU A 107 -2.28 -11.50 -1.45
C GLU A 107 -3.68 -11.58 -0.86
N MET A 108 -4.69 -11.13 -1.62
CA MET A 108 -6.09 -11.23 -1.22
C MET A 108 -6.52 -12.70 -1.03
N SER A 109 -6.05 -13.60 -1.89
CA SER A 109 -6.27 -15.05 -1.76
C SER A 109 -5.74 -15.57 -0.42
N ARG A 110 -4.53 -15.17 0.00
CA ARG A 110 -3.95 -15.56 1.30
C ARG A 110 -4.71 -14.97 2.49
N LEU A 111 -5.13 -13.71 2.37
CA LEU A 111 -5.88 -13.02 3.43
C LEU A 111 -7.28 -13.60 3.64
N THR A 112 -7.95 -14.00 2.55
CA THR A 112 -9.35 -14.47 2.59
C THR A 112 -9.50 -15.99 2.64
N GLY A 113 -8.49 -16.74 2.16
CA GLY A 113 -8.59 -18.18 1.90
C GLY A 113 -9.34 -18.54 0.62
N LYS A 114 -9.85 -17.57 -0.13
CA LYS A 114 -10.50 -17.78 -1.44
C LYS A 114 -9.45 -18.02 -2.53
N THR A 115 -9.79 -18.77 -3.55
CA THR A 115 -8.94 -18.91 -4.74
C THR A 115 -8.92 -17.62 -5.57
N VAL A 116 -7.84 -17.38 -6.33
CA VAL A 116 -7.75 -16.23 -7.23
C VAL A 116 -8.93 -16.19 -8.21
N GLY A 117 -9.35 -17.34 -8.75
CA GLY A 117 -10.48 -17.40 -9.68
C GLY A 117 -11.84 -17.04 -9.05
N GLU A 118 -12.06 -17.34 -7.77
CA GLU A 118 -13.26 -16.91 -7.03
C GLU A 118 -13.23 -15.40 -6.79
N ILE A 119 -12.07 -14.85 -6.46
CA ILE A 119 -11.89 -13.40 -6.24
C ILE A 119 -12.15 -12.64 -7.55
N GLN A 120 -11.57 -13.07 -8.68
CA GLN A 120 -11.75 -12.44 -9.98
C GLN A 120 -13.22 -12.41 -10.43
N LYS A 121 -13.97 -13.51 -10.22
CA LYS A 121 -15.40 -13.57 -10.54
C LYS A 121 -16.24 -12.59 -9.71
N ASN A 122 -15.80 -12.22 -8.53
CA ASN A 122 -16.53 -11.40 -7.58
C ASN A 122 -15.65 -10.27 -7.00
N LEU A 123 -14.86 -9.61 -7.85
CA LEU A 123 -13.82 -8.65 -7.44
C LEU A 123 -14.37 -7.54 -6.54
N LEU A 124 -15.43 -6.86 -6.99
CA LEU A 124 -16.10 -5.79 -6.25
C LEU A 124 -16.62 -6.26 -4.88
N GLN A 125 -17.30 -7.42 -4.85
CA GLN A 125 -17.87 -7.92 -3.61
C GLN A 125 -16.77 -8.39 -2.64
N THR A 126 -15.73 -9.05 -3.16
CA THR A 126 -14.61 -9.51 -2.31
C THR A 126 -13.87 -8.33 -1.65
N ALA A 127 -13.62 -7.26 -2.41
CA ALA A 127 -12.99 -6.06 -1.86
C ALA A 127 -13.90 -5.39 -0.80
N ALA A 128 -15.20 -5.34 -1.09
CA ALA A 128 -16.19 -4.76 -0.20
C ALA A 128 -16.34 -5.52 1.12
N ASP A 129 -16.55 -6.84 1.03
CA ASP A 129 -16.69 -7.68 2.22
C ASP A 129 -15.45 -7.57 3.10
N PHE A 130 -14.26 -7.61 2.49
CA PHE A 130 -13.01 -7.49 3.24
C PHE A 130 -12.86 -6.13 3.93
N ALA A 131 -13.21 -5.04 3.23
CA ALA A 131 -13.16 -3.68 3.78
C ALA A 131 -14.12 -3.54 4.97
N ASP A 132 -15.36 -3.99 4.82
CA ASP A 132 -16.41 -3.93 5.84
C ASP A 132 -16.05 -4.82 7.05
N GLU A 133 -15.62 -6.07 6.81
CA GLU A 133 -15.26 -7.02 7.86
C GLU A 133 -14.04 -6.61 8.68
N ASN A 134 -13.06 -5.97 8.06
CA ASN A 134 -11.79 -5.62 8.72
C ASN A 134 -11.66 -4.13 9.03
N GLN A 135 -12.67 -3.31 8.69
CA GLN A 135 -12.68 -1.86 8.89
C GLN A 135 -11.45 -1.17 8.27
N VAL A 136 -11.09 -1.57 7.05
CA VAL A 136 -9.96 -1.03 6.26
C VAL A 136 -10.43 -0.50 4.92
N ILE A 137 -9.63 0.37 4.32
CA ILE A 137 -9.77 0.71 2.91
C ILE A 137 -9.01 -0.34 2.10
N CYS A 138 -9.72 -1.11 1.29
CA CYS A 138 -9.17 -2.18 0.48
C CYS A 138 -8.96 -1.72 -0.97
N VAL A 139 -7.71 -1.59 -1.39
CA VAL A 139 -7.33 -1.32 -2.79
C VAL A 139 -6.94 -2.66 -3.42
N LEU A 140 -7.93 -3.37 -3.96
CA LEU A 140 -7.73 -4.68 -4.60
C LEU A 140 -7.23 -4.49 -6.04
N LYS A 141 -5.95 -4.81 -6.24
CA LYS A 141 -5.24 -4.63 -7.52
C LYS A 141 -5.56 -5.78 -8.50
N ASP A 142 -6.08 -5.43 -9.67
CA ASP A 142 -6.27 -6.29 -10.83
C ASP A 142 -6.23 -5.40 -12.09
N GLU A 143 -6.62 -5.91 -13.25
CA GLU A 143 -6.78 -5.14 -14.51
C GLU A 143 -7.56 -3.83 -14.25
N HIS A 144 -8.65 -3.91 -13.51
CA HIS A 144 -9.38 -2.77 -12.98
C HIS A 144 -9.31 -2.78 -11.45
N THR A 145 -8.51 -1.89 -10.88
CA THR A 145 -8.36 -1.79 -9.43
C THR A 145 -9.66 -1.33 -8.77
N VAL A 146 -10.10 -2.07 -7.75
CA VAL A 146 -11.24 -1.73 -6.92
C VAL A 146 -10.76 -1.12 -5.61
N THR A 147 -11.21 0.09 -5.28
CA THR A 147 -11.03 0.68 -3.94
C THR A 147 -12.35 0.59 -3.20
N ALA A 148 -12.43 -0.26 -2.20
CA ALA A 148 -13.59 -0.41 -1.31
C ALA A 148 -13.31 0.23 0.05
N LEU A 149 -14.28 0.99 0.54
CA LEU A 149 -14.24 1.72 1.80
C LEU A 149 -15.20 1.07 2.81
N PRO A 150 -14.92 1.07 4.10
CA PRO A 150 -15.81 0.46 5.12
C PRO A 150 -17.13 1.23 5.31
N ASP A 151 -17.32 2.38 4.66
CA ASP A 151 -18.58 3.13 4.59
C ASP A 151 -19.48 2.72 3.40
N HIS A 152 -19.23 1.53 2.83
CA HIS A 152 -19.91 0.95 1.67
C HIS A 152 -19.68 1.69 0.34
N LYS A 153 -18.81 2.69 0.26
CA LYS A 153 -18.43 3.30 -1.01
C LYS A 153 -17.41 2.42 -1.74
N ARG A 154 -17.54 2.38 -3.05
CA ARG A 154 -16.67 1.59 -3.92
C ARG A 154 -16.31 2.40 -5.15
N TYR A 155 -15.04 2.37 -5.52
CA TYR A 155 -14.51 3.01 -6.71
C TYR A 155 -13.90 1.95 -7.61
N LEU A 156 -14.35 1.91 -8.86
CA LEU A 156 -13.73 1.10 -9.91
C LEU A 156 -12.84 2.03 -10.74
N ASN A 157 -11.56 1.76 -10.75
CA ASN A 157 -10.61 2.55 -11.53
C ASN A 157 -10.60 2.10 -12.98
N LEU A 158 -10.74 3.05 -13.91
CA LEU A 158 -10.73 2.81 -15.36
C LEU A 158 -9.49 3.41 -16.04
N SER A 159 -8.64 4.13 -15.30
CA SER A 159 -7.35 4.60 -15.81
C SER A 159 -6.28 3.52 -15.70
N GLY A 160 -5.27 3.60 -16.52
CA GLY A 160 -4.19 2.61 -16.57
C GLY A 160 -4.28 1.70 -17.78
N ASN A 161 -3.21 0.96 -17.98
CA ASN A 161 -3.05 0.08 -19.15
C ASN A 161 -2.23 -1.17 -18.79
N PRO A 162 -2.27 -2.23 -19.62
CA PRO A 162 -1.56 -3.48 -19.35
C PRO A 162 -0.04 -3.35 -19.17
N GLY A 163 0.61 -2.32 -19.71
CA GLY A 163 2.03 -2.06 -19.51
C GLY A 163 2.42 -1.81 -18.06
N MET A 164 1.43 -1.42 -17.22
CA MET A 164 1.64 -1.22 -15.79
C MET A 164 1.83 -2.52 -14.99
N ALA A 165 1.63 -3.68 -15.60
CA ALA A 165 1.92 -5.00 -15.00
C ALA A 165 3.43 -5.28 -14.96
N THR A 166 4.20 -4.37 -14.41
CA THR A 166 5.66 -4.42 -14.27
C THR A 166 6.07 -4.46 -12.79
N ALA A 167 7.24 -5.05 -12.52
CA ALA A 167 7.78 -5.11 -11.16
C ALA A 167 7.97 -3.70 -10.58
N GLY A 168 7.58 -3.50 -9.32
CA GLY A 168 7.67 -2.23 -8.62
C GLY A 168 6.50 -1.27 -8.86
N SER A 169 5.58 -1.56 -9.80
CA SER A 169 4.39 -0.73 -10.03
C SER A 169 3.52 -0.59 -8.77
N GLY A 170 3.34 -1.70 -8.02
CA GLY A 170 2.63 -1.69 -6.74
C GLY A 170 3.33 -0.83 -5.69
N ASP A 171 4.66 -0.90 -5.61
CA ASP A 171 5.44 -0.10 -4.66
C ASP A 171 5.28 1.41 -4.96
N VAL A 172 5.25 1.79 -6.24
CA VAL A 172 4.97 3.17 -6.66
C VAL A 172 3.57 3.61 -6.23
N LEU A 173 2.55 2.75 -6.40
CA LEU A 173 1.19 3.03 -5.94
C LEU A 173 1.14 3.24 -4.43
N SER A 174 1.76 2.36 -3.66
CA SER A 174 1.79 2.45 -2.19
C SER A 174 2.52 3.71 -1.72
N GLY A 175 3.64 4.05 -2.37
CA GLY A 175 4.35 5.30 -2.13
C GLY A 175 3.53 6.55 -2.45
N LEU A 176 2.78 6.55 -3.56
CA LEU A 176 1.91 7.65 -3.95
C LEU A 176 0.76 7.86 -2.95
N ILE A 177 0.06 6.79 -2.57
CA ILE A 177 -1.02 6.88 -1.56
C ILE A 177 -0.44 7.37 -0.23
N GLY A 178 0.70 6.82 0.20
CA GLY A 178 1.40 7.26 1.42
C GLY A 178 1.76 8.75 1.39
N ALA A 179 2.27 9.24 0.25
CA ALA A 179 2.60 10.66 0.07
C ALA A 179 1.36 11.57 0.13
N LEU A 180 0.23 11.14 -0.44
CA LEU A 180 -1.03 11.88 -0.36
C LEU A 180 -1.56 11.94 1.08
N MET A 181 -1.46 10.85 1.84
CA MET A 181 -1.81 10.83 3.27
C MET A 181 -0.88 11.73 4.10
N ALA A 182 0.43 11.73 3.81
CA ALA A 182 1.39 12.63 4.47
C ALA A 182 1.10 14.11 4.19
N GLN A 183 0.47 14.43 3.04
CA GLN A 183 -0.03 15.76 2.71
C GLN A 183 -1.40 16.07 3.33
N LYS A 184 -1.82 15.29 4.33
CA LYS A 184 -3.05 15.48 5.12
C LYS A 184 -4.36 15.15 4.39
N LEU A 185 -4.32 14.44 3.25
CA LEU A 185 -5.53 13.81 2.74
C LEU A 185 -5.91 12.66 3.69
N THR A 186 -7.19 12.52 3.96
CA THR A 186 -7.68 11.35 4.69
C THR A 186 -7.42 10.07 3.90
N SER A 187 -7.30 8.93 4.57
CA SER A 187 -7.16 7.62 3.90
C SER A 187 -8.28 7.39 2.88
N TYR A 188 -9.51 7.86 3.17
CA TYR A 188 -10.69 7.81 2.29
C TYR A 188 -10.53 8.60 0.98
N GLN A 189 -9.75 9.67 1.01
CA GLN A 189 -9.48 10.51 -0.17
C GLN A 189 -8.22 10.02 -0.89
N ALA A 190 -7.16 9.72 -0.13
CA ALA A 190 -5.84 9.38 -0.67
C ALA A 190 -5.85 8.06 -1.46
N ALA A 191 -6.58 7.04 -0.99
CA ALA A 191 -6.59 5.74 -1.64
C ALA A 191 -7.20 5.78 -3.05
N PRO A 192 -8.47 6.23 -3.28
CA PRO A 192 -9.02 6.28 -4.63
C PRO A 192 -8.31 7.29 -5.53
N LEU A 193 -7.87 8.44 -4.99
CA LEU A 193 -7.12 9.44 -5.76
C LEU A 193 -5.76 8.89 -6.19
N GLY A 194 -5.03 8.22 -5.30
CA GLY A 194 -3.74 7.62 -5.62
C GLY A 194 -3.85 6.56 -6.71
N VAL A 195 -4.87 5.70 -6.66
CA VAL A 195 -5.15 4.70 -7.71
C VAL A 195 -5.41 5.37 -9.05
N TYR A 196 -6.24 6.41 -9.07
CA TYR A 196 -6.57 7.16 -10.29
C TYR A 196 -5.33 7.85 -10.90
N LEU A 197 -4.56 8.59 -10.08
CA LEU A 197 -3.36 9.29 -10.54
C LEU A 197 -2.29 8.31 -11.02
N HIS A 198 -2.13 7.16 -10.37
CA HIS A 198 -1.22 6.11 -10.77
C HIS A 198 -1.58 5.54 -12.15
N GLY A 199 -2.88 5.27 -12.38
CA GLY A 199 -3.37 4.83 -13.69
C GLY A 199 -3.13 5.86 -14.78
N LEU A 200 -3.48 7.14 -14.54
CA LEU A 200 -3.22 8.24 -15.48
C LEU A 200 -1.72 8.39 -15.79
N ALA A 201 -0.86 8.22 -14.80
CA ALA A 201 0.59 8.27 -15.01
C ALA A 201 1.04 7.20 -16.01
N GLY A 202 0.51 5.97 -15.89
CA GLY A 202 0.76 4.89 -16.86
C GLY A 202 0.25 5.25 -18.26
N ASP A 203 -0.95 5.83 -18.37
CA ASP A 203 -1.55 6.21 -19.66
C ASP A 203 -0.78 7.33 -20.36
N ILE A 204 -0.22 8.27 -19.62
CA ILE A 204 0.64 9.32 -20.19
C ILE A 204 1.97 8.73 -20.64
N MET A 205 2.57 7.88 -19.83
CA MET A 205 3.91 7.37 -20.12
C MET A 205 3.93 6.35 -21.26
N VAL A 206 2.90 5.54 -21.42
CA VAL A 206 2.83 4.55 -22.52
C VAL A 206 2.90 5.18 -23.90
N GLN A 207 2.51 6.44 -24.02
CA GLN A 207 2.60 7.19 -25.28
C GLN A 207 4.05 7.38 -25.76
N THR A 208 5.02 7.36 -24.86
CA THR A 208 6.45 7.51 -25.16
C THR A 208 7.24 6.21 -25.02
N THR A 209 6.87 5.33 -24.09
CA THR A 209 7.58 4.08 -23.81
C THR A 209 7.01 2.88 -24.56
N GLY A 210 5.75 2.97 -25.02
CA GLY A 210 4.97 1.80 -25.43
C GLY A 210 4.60 0.93 -24.24
N LEU A 211 3.66 -0.02 -24.45
CA LEU A 211 3.19 -0.92 -23.39
C LEU A 211 4.30 -1.84 -22.83
N GLN A 212 5.19 -2.31 -23.71
CA GLN A 212 6.23 -3.27 -23.33
C GLN A 212 7.45 -2.61 -22.67
N GLY A 213 7.66 -1.32 -22.91
CA GLY A 213 8.80 -0.57 -22.38
C GLY A 213 8.52 0.15 -21.05
N LEU A 214 7.27 0.11 -20.56
CA LEU A 214 6.88 0.84 -19.35
C LEU A 214 7.49 0.20 -18.09
N THR A 215 8.18 1.02 -17.30
CA THR A 215 8.82 0.63 -16.04
C THR A 215 8.23 1.36 -14.85
N ALA A 216 8.51 0.90 -13.63
CA ALA A 216 8.11 1.59 -12.41
C ALA A 216 8.69 3.02 -12.30
N SER A 217 9.93 3.23 -12.80
CA SER A 217 10.55 4.56 -12.84
C SER A 217 9.82 5.51 -13.78
N ASP A 218 9.26 5.00 -14.86
CA ASP A 218 8.43 5.80 -15.78
C ASP A 218 7.12 6.22 -15.10
N LEU A 219 6.52 5.34 -14.29
CA LEU A 219 5.32 5.68 -13.51
C LEU A 219 5.59 6.85 -12.55
N ILE A 220 6.74 6.87 -11.88
CA ILE A 220 7.15 8.02 -11.03
C ILE A 220 7.25 9.30 -11.87
N THR A 221 7.84 9.21 -13.06
CA THR A 221 7.94 10.35 -13.98
C THR A 221 6.55 10.78 -14.47
N GLY A 222 5.68 9.81 -14.77
CA GLY A 222 4.28 10.04 -15.16
C GLY A 222 3.48 10.75 -14.07
N ILE A 223 3.63 10.35 -12.81
CA ILE A 223 2.99 11.02 -11.67
C ILE A 223 3.37 12.50 -11.62
N LYS A 224 4.66 12.83 -11.79
CA LYS A 224 5.10 14.23 -11.84
C LYS A 224 4.43 15.02 -12.96
N LYS A 225 4.25 14.40 -14.16
CA LYS A 225 3.55 15.03 -15.29
C LYS A 225 2.06 15.24 -14.99
N VAL A 226 1.38 14.23 -14.43
CA VAL A 226 -0.05 14.33 -14.06
C VAL A 226 -0.25 15.45 -13.05
N LEU A 227 0.52 15.47 -11.97
CA LEU A 227 0.41 16.51 -10.95
C LEU A 227 0.64 17.91 -11.51
N ASN A 228 1.60 18.08 -12.43
CA ASN A 228 1.85 19.37 -13.07
C ASN A 228 0.66 19.86 -13.92
N ILE A 229 -0.04 18.97 -14.61
CA ILE A 229 -1.23 19.30 -15.39
C ILE A 229 -2.35 19.86 -14.49
N TYR A 230 -2.58 19.25 -13.33
CA TYR A 230 -3.65 19.66 -12.40
C TYR A 230 -3.30 20.86 -11.51
N THR A 231 -2.02 21.20 -11.38
CA THR A 231 -1.60 22.38 -10.59
C THR A 231 -1.50 23.67 -11.40
N GLN A 232 -1.64 23.60 -12.74
CA GLN A 232 -1.63 24.77 -13.63
C GLN A 232 -3.04 25.32 -13.95
N GLN A 233 -4.08 24.71 -13.36
CA GLN A 233 -5.48 25.16 -13.46
C GLN A 233 -5.90 25.90 -12.18
#